data_8b4167d2b7ae8cf48029773b481fe841
#
_entry.id   8b4167d2b7ae8cf48029773b481fe841
#
_cell.length_a   1.000
_cell.length_b   1.000
_cell.length_c   1.000
_cell.angle_alpha   90.00
_cell.angle_beta   90.00
_cell.angle_gamma   90.00
#
_symmetry.space_group_name_H-M   'P 1'
#
loop_
_entity.id
_entity.type
_entity.pdbx_description
1 polymer ?
#
loop_
_entity_poly.entity_id
_entity_poly.type
_entity_poly.pdbx_seq_one_letter_code
_entity_poly.pdbx_strand_id
1 'polypeptide(L)'
;MRIGVFGATGQVGNVMRTLLHERNFPVEQIRYFASARSAGTTLPWGDTEITVEDTATADFSGLDIALFSNGGSTSKEWAPRVAAAGAVVIDNSSAWRKDPDVPLVVSEVNPEDLDVIPKGIVANPNCTTMAAMPVLKPLHDLAGLVRLHVSSYQAVSGSGGVGLTELDSQLRGGYAAGDPKELALDGSALTLPAPQVYAVGVGFNVVPLAGSIVDDGSLETDEEQKLRNESRKILHVPDLRVSGTCVRVPVFSGHSLAIHAEFAGDISVEQALEALGQAPGVIVTDVPNPLMATGRDEVFVGRVRADQAAPEGKGLNLFVVGDNLRKGAALNAVQVAEELLKRR
;
A
#
# COMPACT_ATOMS: atom_id res chain seq x y z
N MET A 1 -18.81 -2.97 -17.61
CA MET A 1 -18.05 -1.76 -17.26
C MET A 1 -16.91 -1.55 -18.23
N ARG A 2 -16.65 -0.30 -18.59
CA ARG A 2 -15.53 0.11 -19.48
C ARG A 2 -14.41 0.65 -18.58
N ILE A 3 -13.30 -0.09 -18.53
CA ILE A 3 -12.20 0.14 -17.59
C ILE A 3 -10.97 0.69 -18.30
N GLY A 4 -10.36 1.73 -17.73
CA GLY A 4 -9.04 2.21 -18.13
C GLY A 4 -8.00 1.85 -17.07
N VAL A 5 -6.86 1.27 -17.46
CA VAL A 5 -5.72 1.04 -16.55
C VAL A 5 -4.58 1.95 -16.98
N PHE A 6 -4.27 2.94 -16.16
CA PHE A 6 -3.21 3.92 -16.39
C PHE A 6 -1.92 3.50 -15.67
N GLY A 7 -0.82 3.47 -16.39
CA GLY A 7 0.41 2.85 -15.94
C GLY A 7 0.38 1.32 -16.06
N ALA A 8 -0.37 0.81 -17.06
CA ALA A 8 -0.62 -0.62 -17.27
C ALA A 8 0.64 -1.48 -17.45
N THR A 9 1.76 -0.89 -17.90
CA THR A 9 3.06 -1.55 -18.08
C THR A 9 3.90 -1.66 -16.79
N GLY A 10 3.48 -0.96 -15.73
CA GLY A 10 4.16 -0.97 -14.44
C GLY A 10 3.82 -2.21 -13.60
N GLN A 11 4.59 -2.43 -12.52
CA GLN A 11 4.41 -3.57 -11.62
C GLN A 11 2.99 -3.63 -11.01
N VAL A 12 2.53 -2.51 -10.43
CA VAL A 12 1.17 -2.43 -9.85
C VAL A 12 0.09 -2.49 -10.92
N GLY A 13 0.30 -1.86 -12.09
CA GLY A 13 -0.62 -1.96 -13.23
C GLY A 13 -0.79 -3.40 -13.72
N ASN A 14 0.29 -4.20 -13.71
CA ASN A 14 0.21 -5.64 -14.00
C ASN A 14 -0.66 -6.38 -12.96
N VAL A 15 -0.45 -6.11 -11.67
CA VAL A 15 -1.26 -6.73 -10.60
C VAL A 15 -2.73 -6.30 -10.71
N MET A 16 -3.03 -5.03 -11.05
CA MET A 16 -4.41 -4.56 -11.28
C MET A 16 -5.10 -5.35 -12.41
N ARG A 17 -4.41 -5.56 -13.53
CA ARG A 17 -4.95 -6.34 -14.65
C ARG A 17 -5.24 -7.79 -14.25
N THR A 18 -4.29 -8.41 -13.55
CA THR A 18 -4.43 -9.78 -13.02
C THR A 18 -5.61 -9.88 -12.07
N LEU A 19 -5.75 -8.94 -11.13
CA LEU A 19 -6.83 -8.94 -10.14
C LEU A 19 -8.22 -8.71 -10.75
N LEU A 20 -8.34 -7.81 -11.72
CA LEU A 20 -9.61 -7.63 -12.45
C LEU A 20 -10.07 -8.94 -13.09
N HIS A 21 -9.14 -9.75 -13.60
CA HIS A 21 -9.44 -11.05 -14.19
C HIS A 21 -9.72 -12.11 -13.11
N GLU A 22 -8.85 -12.28 -12.12
CA GLU A 22 -9.01 -13.26 -11.02
C GLU A 22 -10.33 -13.09 -10.27
N ARG A 23 -10.76 -11.83 -10.06
CA ARG A 23 -11.97 -11.48 -9.32
C ARG A 23 -13.23 -11.47 -10.19
N ASN A 24 -13.11 -11.83 -11.47
CA ASN A 24 -14.22 -11.79 -12.42
C ASN A 24 -14.94 -10.42 -12.43
N PHE A 25 -14.17 -9.33 -12.36
CA PHE A 25 -14.74 -7.99 -12.43
C PHE A 25 -15.52 -7.84 -13.76
N PRO A 26 -16.75 -7.26 -13.76
CA PRO A 26 -17.61 -7.25 -14.95
C PRO A 26 -17.11 -6.25 -16.00
N VAL A 27 -16.03 -6.60 -16.69
CA VAL A 27 -15.40 -5.80 -17.73
C VAL A 27 -16.08 -6.07 -19.08
N GLU A 28 -16.68 -5.05 -19.65
CA GLU A 28 -17.20 -5.04 -21.01
C GLU A 28 -16.11 -4.64 -22.01
N GLN A 29 -15.31 -3.63 -21.64
CA GLN A 29 -14.18 -3.13 -22.40
C GLN A 29 -13.04 -2.75 -21.45
N ILE A 30 -11.82 -3.12 -21.82
CA ILE A 30 -10.62 -2.67 -21.12
C ILE A 30 -9.69 -1.93 -22.07
N ARG A 31 -9.10 -0.85 -21.59
CA ARG A 31 -8.10 -0.04 -22.30
C ARG A 31 -6.89 0.18 -21.41
N TYR A 32 -5.71 0.15 -22.00
CA TYR A 32 -4.44 0.31 -21.31
C TYR A 32 -3.76 1.60 -21.72
N PHE A 33 -3.32 2.37 -20.75
CA PHE A 33 -2.67 3.66 -20.96
C PHE A 33 -1.29 3.70 -20.31
N ALA A 34 -0.31 4.24 -21.03
CA ALA A 34 1.03 4.49 -20.52
C ALA A 34 1.65 5.72 -21.22
N SER A 35 2.93 5.99 -20.97
CA SER A 35 3.67 7.04 -21.67
C SER A 35 3.94 6.64 -23.13
N ALA A 36 4.24 7.63 -23.97
CA ALA A 36 4.63 7.44 -25.38
C ALA A 36 5.71 6.35 -25.57
N ARG A 37 6.62 6.18 -24.59
CA ARG A 37 7.67 5.13 -24.64
C ARG A 37 7.09 3.71 -24.69
N SER A 38 5.96 3.47 -24.05
CA SER A 38 5.31 2.16 -24.00
C SER A 38 4.10 2.03 -24.91
N ALA A 39 3.64 3.12 -25.50
CA ALA A 39 2.54 3.11 -26.45
C ALA A 39 2.83 2.22 -27.65
N GLY A 40 1.80 1.52 -28.17
CA GLY A 40 1.92 0.56 -29.26
C GLY A 40 2.38 -0.84 -28.85
N THR A 41 2.87 -1.05 -27.62
CA THR A 41 3.10 -2.41 -27.11
C THR A 41 1.79 -3.10 -26.79
N THR A 42 1.75 -4.43 -26.78
CA THR A 42 0.58 -5.20 -26.39
C THR A 42 0.76 -5.83 -25.02
N LEU A 43 -0.32 -5.94 -24.27
CA LEU A 43 -0.37 -6.58 -22.96
C LEU A 43 -1.58 -7.52 -22.87
N PRO A 44 -1.44 -8.67 -22.20
CA PRO A 44 -2.51 -9.67 -22.13
C PRO A 44 -3.72 -9.18 -21.30
N TRP A 45 -4.91 -9.61 -21.75
CA TRP A 45 -6.17 -9.59 -21.01
C TRP A 45 -6.92 -10.91 -21.29
N GLY A 46 -6.87 -11.87 -20.35
CA GLY A 46 -7.33 -13.23 -20.59
C GLY A 46 -6.63 -13.85 -21.81
N ASP A 47 -7.42 -14.33 -22.77
CA ASP A 47 -6.94 -14.93 -24.01
C ASP A 47 -6.72 -13.90 -25.13
N THR A 48 -6.84 -12.61 -24.84
CA THR A 48 -6.69 -11.51 -25.82
C THR A 48 -5.52 -10.61 -25.47
N GLU A 49 -5.07 -9.81 -26.44
CA GLU A 49 -4.05 -8.78 -26.25
C GLU A 49 -4.66 -7.39 -26.50
N ILE A 50 -4.32 -6.46 -25.61
CA ILE A 50 -4.75 -5.06 -25.69
C ILE A 50 -3.54 -4.19 -25.99
N THR A 51 -3.66 -3.36 -27.03
CA THR A 51 -2.62 -2.37 -27.36
C THR A 51 -2.63 -1.23 -26.35
N VAL A 52 -1.46 -0.88 -25.83
CA VAL A 52 -1.26 0.24 -24.92
C VAL A 52 -1.35 1.56 -25.68
N GLU A 53 -2.19 2.46 -25.21
CA GLU A 53 -2.40 3.80 -25.76
C GLU A 53 -1.47 4.82 -25.08
N ASP A 54 -1.07 5.85 -25.83
CA ASP A 54 -0.36 6.99 -25.25
C ASP A 54 -1.34 7.88 -24.48
N THR A 55 -1.14 8.00 -23.17
CA THR A 55 -1.96 8.84 -22.30
C THR A 55 -2.05 10.29 -22.79
N ALA A 56 -0.99 10.81 -23.44
CA ALA A 56 -0.94 12.20 -23.87
C ALA A 56 -1.85 12.52 -25.07
N THR A 57 -2.20 11.52 -25.87
CA THR A 57 -2.98 11.69 -27.12
C THR A 57 -4.30 10.93 -27.12
N ALA A 58 -4.55 10.11 -26.10
CA ALA A 58 -5.75 9.27 -26.04
C ALA A 58 -7.03 10.09 -25.76
N ASP A 59 -8.13 9.63 -26.32
CA ASP A 59 -9.48 10.06 -25.96
C ASP A 59 -9.98 9.19 -24.79
N PHE A 60 -10.38 9.81 -23.68
CA PHE A 60 -10.85 9.11 -22.45
C PHE A 60 -12.37 8.95 -22.41
N SER A 61 -13.08 9.45 -23.43
CA SER A 61 -14.55 9.35 -23.47
C SER A 61 -15.01 7.89 -23.43
N GLY A 62 -16.08 7.67 -22.69
CA GLY A 62 -16.69 6.36 -22.58
C GLY A 62 -16.08 5.44 -21.52
N LEU A 63 -15.06 5.83 -20.76
CA LEU A 63 -14.61 5.09 -19.59
C LEU A 63 -15.61 5.27 -18.43
N ASP A 64 -15.87 4.19 -17.69
CA ASP A 64 -16.68 4.23 -16.47
C ASP A 64 -15.80 4.36 -15.22
N ILE A 65 -14.69 3.61 -15.18
CA ILE A 65 -13.70 3.62 -14.08
C ILE A 65 -12.30 3.66 -14.69
N ALA A 66 -11.42 4.44 -14.07
CA ALA A 66 -10.02 4.53 -14.43
C ALA A 66 -9.12 4.23 -13.22
N LEU A 67 -8.34 3.15 -13.30
CA LEU A 67 -7.37 2.74 -12.27
C LEU A 67 -6.01 3.37 -12.59
N PHE A 68 -5.51 4.22 -11.70
CA PHE A 68 -4.27 4.97 -11.90
C PHE A 68 -3.12 4.39 -11.07
N SER A 69 -2.01 4.06 -11.72
CA SER A 69 -0.75 3.65 -11.12
C SER A 69 0.46 4.20 -11.90
N ASN A 70 0.43 5.49 -12.21
CA ASN A 70 1.38 6.17 -13.10
C ASN A 70 2.19 7.28 -12.42
N GLY A 71 2.17 7.32 -11.07
CA GLY A 71 2.90 8.28 -10.25
C GLY A 71 2.19 9.63 -10.06
N GLY A 72 2.60 10.37 -9.01
CA GLY A 72 1.87 11.54 -8.53
C GLY A 72 1.83 12.73 -9.51
N SER A 73 2.92 13.02 -10.21
CA SER A 73 2.96 14.11 -11.19
C SER A 73 2.02 13.85 -12.36
N THR A 74 2.06 12.63 -12.89
CA THR A 74 1.19 12.20 -14.00
C THR A 74 -0.27 12.15 -13.56
N SER A 75 -0.54 11.70 -12.33
CA SER A 75 -1.92 11.71 -11.81
C SER A 75 -2.46 13.13 -11.66
N LYS A 76 -1.69 14.08 -11.14
CA LYS A 76 -2.11 15.49 -11.04
C LYS A 76 -2.48 16.09 -12.39
N GLU A 77 -1.80 15.69 -13.46
CA GLU A 77 -2.07 16.16 -14.79
C GLU A 77 -3.31 15.51 -15.41
N TRP A 78 -3.43 14.18 -15.31
CA TRP A 78 -4.39 13.40 -16.10
C TRP A 78 -5.66 13.01 -15.35
N ALA A 79 -5.61 12.77 -14.02
CA ALA A 79 -6.79 12.35 -13.30
C ALA A 79 -7.98 13.34 -13.41
N PRO A 80 -7.78 14.68 -13.31
CA PRO A 80 -8.87 15.61 -13.51
C PRO A 80 -9.46 15.58 -14.94
N ARG A 81 -8.62 15.35 -15.95
CA ARG A 81 -9.08 15.27 -17.35
C ARG A 81 -9.90 14.01 -17.60
N VAL A 82 -9.48 12.89 -17.05
CA VAL A 82 -10.19 11.60 -17.12
C VAL A 82 -11.51 11.66 -16.37
N ALA A 83 -11.52 12.28 -15.18
CA ALA A 83 -12.74 12.52 -14.42
C ALA A 83 -13.71 13.43 -15.16
N ALA A 84 -13.23 14.51 -15.79
CA ALA A 84 -14.04 15.41 -16.60
C ALA A 84 -14.62 14.72 -17.86
N ALA A 85 -13.99 13.65 -18.36
CA ALA A 85 -14.51 12.82 -19.45
C ALA A 85 -15.61 11.84 -18.98
N GLY A 86 -15.93 11.79 -17.67
CA GLY A 86 -17.05 11.03 -17.09
C GLY A 86 -16.68 9.77 -16.34
N ALA A 87 -15.39 9.40 -16.25
CA ALA A 87 -14.94 8.26 -15.48
C ALA A 87 -14.76 8.62 -14.00
N VAL A 88 -14.98 7.65 -13.09
CA VAL A 88 -14.46 7.75 -11.72
C VAL A 88 -13.00 7.26 -11.73
N VAL A 89 -12.09 8.13 -11.29
CA VAL A 89 -10.66 7.81 -11.18
C VAL A 89 -10.36 7.24 -9.79
N ILE A 90 -9.70 6.08 -9.72
CA ILE A 90 -9.16 5.51 -8.48
C ILE A 90 -7.63 5.61 -8.57
N ASP A 91 -7.05 6.53 -7.81
CA ASP A 91 -5.64 6.89 -7.91
C ASP A 91 -4.79 6.27 -6.80
N ASN A 92 -3.83 5.42 -7.19
CA ASN A 92 -2.90 4.78 -6.28
C ASN A 92 -1.69 5.66 -5.90
N SER A 93 -1.55 6.83 -6.49
CA SER A 93 -0.47 7.76 -6.16
C SER A 93 -0.76 8.55 -4.86
N SER A 94 0.23 9.30 -4.39
CA SER A 94 0.04 10.20 -3.24
C SER A 94 -0.58 11.55 -3.61
N ALA A 95 -0.91 11.80 -4.87
CA ALA A 95 -1.28 13.11 -5.40
C ALA A 95 -2.50 13.73 -4.71
N TRP A 96 -3.50 12.93 -4.37
CA TRP A 96 -4.81 13.37 -3.93
C TRP A 96 -5.14 13.02 -2.46
N ARG A 97 -4.29 12.23 -1.78
CA ARG A 97 -4.57 11.72 -0.44
C ARG A 97 -4.82 12.79 0.61
N LYS A 98 -4.13 13.94 0.49
CA LYS A 98 -4.27 15.09 1.40
C LYS A 98 -5.39 16.07 0.99
N ASP A 99 -5.98 15.91 -0.19
CA ASP A 99 -7.04 16.79 -0.68
C ASP A 99 -8.34 16.52 0.11
N PRO A 100 -8.95 17.54 0.75
CA PRO A 100 -10.16 17.34 1.55
C PRO A 100 -11.39 16.94 0.72
N ASP A 101 -11.42 17.29 -0.56
CA ASP A 101 -12.53 16.98 -1.46
C ASP A 101 -12.35 15.65 -2.21
N VAL A 102 -11.29 14.89 -1.88
CA VAL A 102 -11.02 13.58 -2.48
C VAL A 102 -11.09 12.53 -1.38
N PRO A 103 -12.04 11.58 -1.42
CA PRO A 103 -12.12 10.50 -0.44
C PRO A 103 -10.87 9.62 -0.51
N LEU A 104 -10.38 9.18 0.65
CA LEU A 104 -9.25 8.27 0.83
C LEU A 104 -9.78 6.96 1.41
N VAL A 105 -9.88 5.92 0.58
CA VAL A 105 -10.72 4.77 0.90
C VAL A 105 -9.94 3.46 1.03
N VAL A 106 -10.18 2.77 2.12
CA VAL A 106 -9.89 1.34 2.30
C VAL A 106 -11.23 0.61 2.30
N SER A 107 -11.45 -0.27 1.36
CA SER A 107 -12.77 -0.88 1.06
C SER A 107 -13.42 -1.59 2.26
N GLU A 108 -12.65 -2.15 3.18
CA GLU A 108 -13.14 -2.84 4.38
C GLU A 108 -13.30 -1.90 5.59
N VAL A 109 -12.95 -0.61 5.46
CA VAL A 109 -12.83 0.30 6.62
C VAL A 109 -13.80 1.47 6.55
N ASN A 110 -13.82 2.18 5.42
CA ASN A 110 -14.62 3.40 5.21
C ASN A 110 -15.24 3.46 3.81
N PRO A 111 -15.91 2.39 3.33
CA PRO A 111 -16.51 2.38 1.99
C PRO A 111 -17.61 3.45 1.82
N GLU A 112 -18.22 3.93 2.90
CA GLU A 112 -19.22 5.00 2.90
C GLU A 112 -18.67 6.33 2.36
N ASP A 113 -17.38 6.59 2.45
CA ASP A 113 -16.75 7.78 1.87
C ASP A 113 -16.90 7.84 0.33
N LEU A 114 -17.26 6.72 -0.31
CA LEU A 114 -17.56 6.66 -1.73
C LEU A 114 -18.95 7.23 -2.09
N ASP A 115 -19.80 7.54 -1.13
CA ASP A 115 -21.12 8.10 -1.39
C ASP A 115 -21.03 9.53 -1.95
N VAL A 116 -19.90 10.22 -1.70
CA VAL A 116 -19.65 11.59 -2.20
C VAL A 116 -18.24 11.68 -2.78
N ILE A 117 -18.14 11.86 -4.10
CA ILE A 117 -16.87 11.96 -4.84
C ILE A 117 -16.84 13.29 -5.63
N PRO A 118 -16.60 14.44 -4.97
CA PRO A 118 -16.83 15.77 -5.58
C PRO A 118 -16.00 16.03 -6.83
N LYS A 119 -14.77 15.48 -6.88
CA LYS A 119 -13.85 15.65 -8.02
C LYS A 119 -13.86 14.50 -9.02
N GLY A 120 -14.73 13.49 -8.84
CA GLY A 120 -14.68 12.26 -9.62
C GLY A 120 -13.41 11.45 -9.40
N ILE A 121 -12.66 11.72 -8.33
CA ILE A 121 -11.39 11.07 -7.98
C ILE A 121 -11.51 10.47 -6.59
N VAL A 122 -11.07 9.21 -6.44
CA VAL A 122 -10.91 8.49 -5.18
C VAL A 122 -9.41 8.22 -4.99
N ALA A 123 -8.86 8.57 -3.85
CA ALA A 123 -7.47 8.27 -3.52
C ALA A 123 -7.36 6.89 -2.87
N ASN A 124 -6.38 6.12 -3.33
CA ASN A 124 -5.98 4.84 -2.75
C ASN A 124 -4.84 5.09 -1.75
N PRO A 125 -4.92 4.61 -0.49
CA PRO A 125 -3.94 4.93 0.54
C PRO A 125 -2.53 4.38 0.28
N ASN A 126 -1.60 4.77 1.15
CA ASN A 126 -0.24 4.21 1.21
C ASN A 126 -0.28 2.72 1.61
N CYS A 127 0.66 1.94 1.09
CA CYS A 127 0.69 0.48 1.28
C CYS A 127 0.82 0.05 2.75
N THR A 128 1.57 0.78 3.57
CA THR A 128 1.67 0.48 5.01
C THR A 128 0.37 0.82 5.74
N THR A 129 -0.25 1.94 5.40
CA THR A 129 -1.54 2.34 5.95
C THR A 129 -2.63 1.31 5.58
N MET A 130 -2.69 0.89 4.31
CA MET A 130 -3.67 -0.12 3.87
C MET A 130 -3.51 -1.46 4.57
N ALA A 131 -2.29 -1.89 4.89
CA ALA A 131 -2.08 -3.11 5.66
C ALA A 131 -2.55 -2.97 7.12
N ALA A 132 -2.42 -1.78 7.72
CA ALA A 132 -2.78 -1.53 9.11
C ALA A 132 -4.29 -1.33 9.34
N MET A 133 -4.97 -0.62 8.42
CA MET A 133 -6.33 -0.13 8.67
C MET A 133 -7.40 -1.23 8.85
N PRO A 134 -7.43 -2.33 8.07
CA PRO A 134 -8.38 -3.43 8.30
C PRO A 134 -8.23 -4.10 9.67
N VAL A 135 -7.01 -4.07 10.24
CA VAL A 135 -6.72 -4.60 11.58
C VAL A 135 -7.09 -3.59 12.67
N LEU A 136 -6.82 -2.31 12.44
CA LEU A 136 -7.04 -1.27 13.47
C LEU A 136 -8.50 -0.83 13.58
N LYS A 137 -9.28 -0.89 12.49
CA LYS A 137 -10.70 -0.47 12.48
C LYS A 137 -11.55 -1.24 13.49
N PRO A 138 -11.59 -2.59 13.50
CA PRO A 138 -12.39 -3.32 14.48
C PRO A 138 -11.95 -3.07 15.92
N LEU A 139 -10.66 -2.85 16.17
CA LEU A 139 -10.16 -2.51 17.49
C LEU A 139 -10.53 -1.07 17.90
N HIS A 140 -10.53 -0.14 16.94
CA HIS A 140 -11.01 1.23 17.14
C HIS A 140 -12.50 1.25 17.49
N ASP A 141 -13.32 0.49 16.77
CA ASP A 141 -14.77 0.42 17.01
C ASP A 141 -15.09 -0.18 18.39
N LEU A 142 -14.23 -1.10 18.86
CA LEU A 142 -14.40 -1.74 20.15
C LEU A 142 -14.01 -0.84 21.33
N ALA A 143 -12.89 -0.11 21.23
CA ALA A 143 -12.32 0.57 22.39
C ALA A 143 -11.84 2.01 22.16
N GLY A 144 -12.00 2.56 20.94
CA GLY A 144 -11.62 3.94 20.62
C GLY A 144 -10.11 4.17 20.59
N LEU A 145 -9.49 4.00 19.45
CA LEU A 145 -8.05 4.19 19.24
C LEU A 145 -7.63 5.66 19.48
N VAL A 146 -6.64 5.90 20.34
CA VAL A 146 -6.16 7.25 20.69
C VAL A 146 -4.70 7.50 20.37
N ARG A 147 -3.88 6.44 20.29
CA ARG A 147 -2.48 6.56 19.92
C ARG A 147 -1.97 5.32 19.20
N LEU A 148 -1.10 5.56 18.21
CA LEU A 148 -0.33 4.54 17.51
C LEU A 148 1.16 4.86 17.58
N HIS A 149 1.96 3.86 17.88
CA HIS A 149 3.38 3.86 17.60
C HIS A 149 3.68 2.68 16.68
N VAL A 150 4.29 2.97 15.52
CA VAL A 150 4.43 1.98 14.44
C VAL A 150 5.87 1.94 13.95
N SER A 151 6.48 0.77 13.95
CA SER A 151 7.71 0.51 13.22
C SER A 151 7.37 -0.36 12.00
N SER A 152 7.65 0.14 10.79
CA SER A 152 7.42 -0.63 9.59
C SER A 152 8.69 -1.35 9.12
N TYR A 153 8.52 -2.53 8.54
CA TYR A 153 9.54 -3.33 7.87
C TYR A 153 9.10 -3.49 6.42
N GLN A 154 9.56 -2.55 5.56
CA GLN A 154 9.04 -2.40 4.20
C GLN A 154 9.91 -3.14 3.19
N ALA A 155 9.29 -4.04 2.43
CA ALA A 155 9.91 -4.74 1.33
C ALA A 155 10.33 -3.79 0.19
N VAL A 156 11.33 -4.18 -0.58
CA VAL A 156 11.90 -3.37 -1.67
C VAL A 156 10.96 -3.20 -2.87
N SER A 157 9.97 -4.08 -3.05
CA SER A 157 8.95 -3.94 -4.10
C SER A 157 8.14 -2.65 -3.99
N GLY A 158 8.08 -2.03 -2.80
CA GLY A 158 7.48 -0.71 -2.61
C GLY A 158 8.18 0.40 -3.41
N SER A 159 9.44 0.22 -3.79
CA SER A 159 10.19 1.09 -4.69
C SER A 159 10.09 0.65 -6.17
N GLY A 160 9.23 -0.32 -6.49
CA GLY A 160 9.05 -0.84 -7.84
C GLY A 160 10.17 -1.77 -8.29
N GLY A 161 10.23 -2.05 -9.60
CA GLY A 161 11.20 -2.98 -10.18
C GLY A 161 12.66 -2.63 -9.93
N VAL A 162 12.99 -1.34 -9.80
CA VAL A 162 14.35 -0.89 -9.50
C VAL A 162 14.80 -1.32 -8.10
N GLY A 163 13.89 -1.29 -7.11
CA GLY A 163 14.20 -1.79 -5.75
C GLY A 163 14.44 -3.30 -5.73
N LEU A 164 13.64 -4.07 -6.48
CA LEU A 164 13.84 -5.52 -6.63
C LEU A 164 15.21 -5.82 -7.25
N THR A 165 15.58 -5.11 -8.32
CA THR A 165 16.87 -5.29 -9.02
C THR A 165 18.03 -4.92 -8.10
N GLU A 166 17.92 -3.85 -7.32
CA GLU A 166 18.99 -3.45 -6.40
C GLU A 166 19.23 -4.51 -5.32
N LEU A 167 18.17 -5.00 -4.68
CA LEU A 167 18.31 -6.05 -3.67
C LEU A 167 18.90 -7.33 -4.26
N ASP A 168 18.40 -7.81 -5.40
CA ASP A 168 18.92 -9.01 -6.06
C ASP A 168 20.41 -8.84 -6.41
N SER A 169 20.79 -7.69 -6.98
CA SER A 169 22.17 -7.38 -7.32
C SER A 169 23.09 -7.38 -6.09
N GLN A 170 22.66 -6.75 -4.99
CA GLN A 170 23.46 -6.69 -3.76
C GLN A 170 23.60 -8.06 -3.08
N LEU A 171 22.54 -8.88 -3.06
CA LEU A 171 22.60 -10.23 -2.51
C LEU A 171 23.55 -11.12 -3.33
N ARG A 172 23.40 -11.13 -4.67
CA ARG A 172 24.32 -11.91 -5.55
C ARG A 172 25.75 -11.42 -5.46
N GLY A 173 25.94 -10.10 -5.47
CA GLY A 173 27.27 -9.49 -5.32
C GLY A 173 27.92 -9.85 -3.99
N GLY A 174 27.17 -9.83 -2.90
CA GLY A 174 27.68 -10.24 -1.59
C GLY A 174 28.12 -11.69 -1.53
N TYR A 175 27.30 -12.62 -2.04
CA TYR A 175 27.68 -14.04 -2.13
C TYR A 175 28.87 -14.28 -3.06
N ALA A 176 29.03 -13.47 -4.09
CA ALA A 176 30.20 -13.56 -4.99
C ALA A 176 31.48 -12.96 -4.37
N ALA A 177 31.34 -11.98 -3.45
CA ALA A 177 32.47 -11.33 -2.78
C ALA A 177 33.08 -12.15 -1.64
N GLY A 178 32.32 -13.04 -1.00
CA GLY A 178 32.79 -13.85 0.14
C GLY A 178 31.66 -14.60 0.87
N ASP A 179 31.97 -15.08 2.07
CA ASP A 179 30.97 -15.73 2.94
C ASP A 179 30.19 -14.68 3.75
N PRO A 180 28.89 -14.51 3.53
CA PRO A 180 28.08 -13.55 4.28
C PRO A 180 28.08 -13.75 5.81
N LYS A 181 28.48 -14.93 6.31
CA LYS A 181 28.61 -15.16 7.75
C LYS A 181 29.69 -14.29 8.40
N GLU A 182 30.67 -13.84 7.64
CA GLU A 182 31.71 -12.94 8.15
C GLU A 182 31.17 -11.57 8.55
N LEU A 183 30.00 -11.15 8.01
CA LEU A 183 29.30 -9.95 8.43
C LEU A 183 28.87 -9.97 9.91
N ALA A 184 28.83 -11.14 10.53
CA ALA A 184 28.57 -11.25 11.97
C ALA A 184 29.71 -10.69 12.83
N LEU A 185 30.92 -10.60 12.27
CA LEU A 185 32.14 -10.15 12.97
C LEU A 185 32.61 -8.80 12.44
N ASP A 186 32.44 -8.54 11.14
CA ASP A 186 32.88 -7.32 10.49
C ASP A 186 31.89 -6.89 9.42
N GLY A 187 31.20 -5.77 9.64
CA GLY A 187 30.24 -5.21 8.68
C GLY A 187 30.85 -4.76 7.34
N SER A 188 32.20 -4.70 7.23
CA SER A 188 32.93 -4.41 6.00
C SER A 188 33.46 -5.65 5.29
N ALA A 189 33.20 -6.84 5.79
CA ALA A 189 33.72 -8.11 5.26
C ALA A 189 33.34 -8.36 3.79
N LEU A 190 32.23 -7.79 3.31
CA LEU A 190 31.79 -7.92 1.94
C LEU A 190 31.73 -6.57 1.23
N THR A 191 32.20 -6.51 0.00
CA THR A 191 31.97 -5.37 -0.89
C THR A 191 30.71 -5.61 -1.70
N LEU A 192 29.67 -4.85 -1.41
CA LEU A 192 28.39 -4.91 -2.13
C LEU A 192 28.35 -3.93 -3.31
N PRO A 193 27.59 -4.20 -4.36
CA PRO A 193 27.26 -3.19 -5.37
C PRO A 193 26.70 -1.91 -4.72
N ALA A 194 27.14 -0.76 -5.23
CA ALA A 194 26.73 0.54 -4.70
C ALA A 194 25.20 0.73 -4.79
N PRO A 195 24.57 1.31 -3.77
CA PRO A 195 23.13 1.59 -3.80
C PRO A 195 22.81 2.63 -4.87
N GLN A 196 21.68 2.46 -5.55
CA GLN A 196 21.14 3.36 -6.57
C GLN A 196 19.76 3.91 -6.19
N VAL A 197 19.01 3.15 -5.39
CA VAL A 197 17.62 3.47 -4.97
C VAL A 197 17.58 3.96 -3.54
N TYR A 198 18.37 3.38 -2.67
CA TYR A 198 18.37 3.68 -1.23
C TYR A 198 19.59 4.49 -0.81
N ALA A 199 19.51 5.17 0.31
CA ALA A 199 20.60 5.99 0.85
C ALA A 199 21.85 5.17 1.19
N VAL A 200 21.67 3.90 1.55
CA VAL A 200 22.72 2.90 1.81
C VAL A 200 22.28 1.55 1.27
N GLY A 201 23.20 0.60 1.12
CA GLY A 201 22.88 -0.75 0.65
C GLY A 201 21.83 -1.43 1.54
N VAL A 202 20.82 -2.05 0.92
CA VAL A 202 19.73 -2.78 1.59
C VAL A 202 20.03 -4.27 1.72
N GLY A 203 20.91 -4.81 0.87
CA GLY A 203 21.34 -6.22 0.95
C GLY A 203 22.03 -6.51 2.27
N PHE A 204 21.61 -7.56 2.99
CA PHE A 204 22.06 -7.95 4.33
C PHE A 204 21.93 -6.87 5.40
N ASN A 205 21.07 -5.86 5.20
CA ASN A 205 21.00 -4.67 6.04
C ASN A 205 19.55 -4.24 6.29
N VAL A 206 19.35 -3.34 7.26
CA VAL A 206 18.09 -2.60 7.47
C VAL A 206 18.37 -1.10 7.33
N VAL A 207 17.50 -0.37 6.65
CA VAL A 207 17.68 1.05 6.35
C VAL A 207 16.52 1.83 6.97
N PRO A 208 16.72 2.54 8.11
CA PRO A 208 15.66 3.29 8.80
C PRO A 208 15.38 4.63 8.10
N LEU A 209 15.20 4.58 6.79
CA LEU A 209 14.89 5.71 5.91
C LEU A 209 14.09 5.19 4.71
N ALA A 210 12.80 4.93 4.90
CA ALA A 210 11.89 4.67 3.79
C ALA A 210 11.23 6.00 3.38
N GLY A 211 11.26 6.31 2.08
CA GLY A 211 10.83 7.60 1.55
C GLY A 211 11.92 8.68 1.63
N SER A 212 11.50 9.94 1.63
CA SER A 212 12.37 11.13 1.69
C SER A 212 12.02 11.97 2.90
N ILE A 213 13.04 12.53 3.58
CA ILE A 213 12.82 13.50 4.68
C ILE A 213 12.08 14.71 4.12
N VAL A 214 11.05 15.13 4.83
CA VAL A 214 10.22 16.29 4.45
C VAL A 214 10.86 17.57 5.02
N ASP A 215 10.94 18.60 4.19
CA ASP A 215 11.50 19.90 4.57
C ASP A 215 10.44 20.77 5.31
N ASP A 216 10.05 20.33 6.52
CA ASP A 216 9.11 21.04 7.40
C ASP A 216 9.62 21.16 8.85
N GLY A 217 10.88 20.79 9.06
CA GLY A 217 11.53 20.83 10.38
C GLY A 217 11.22 19.66 11.30
N SER A 218 10.31 18.74 10.92
CA SER A 218 9.97 17.56 11.72
C SER A 218 11.03 16.45 11.68
N LEU A 219 11.87 16.44 10.64
CA LEU A 219 12.81 15.36 10.31
C LEU A 219 12.12 14.01 10.03
N GLU A 220 10.80 14.00 9.84
CA GLU A 220 10.06 12.81 9.43
C GLU A 220 10.22 12.56 7.93
N THR A 221 10.13 11.31 7.53
CA THR A 221 9.99 10.97 6.11
C THR A 221 8.54 11.16 5.65
N ASP A 222 8.36 11.30 4.34
CA ASP A 222 7.01 11.35 3.76
C ASP A 222 6.21 10.07 4.03
N GLU A 223 6.86 8.90 4.18
CA GLU A 223 6.22 7.64 4.59
C GLU A 223 5.67 7.71 6.02
N GLU A 224 6.43 8.26 6.96
CA GLU A 224 6.01 8.45 8.36
C GLU A 224 4.84 9.44 8.45
N GLN A 225 4.89 10.53 7.69
CA GLN A 225 3.77 11.48 7.61
C GLN A 225 2.52 10.89 6.95
N LYS A 226 2.66 10.05 5.92
CA LYS A 226 1.52 9.33 5.30
C LYS A 226 0.81 8.46 6.33
N LEU A 227 1.55 7.66 7.07
CA LEU A 227 0.99 6.79 8.11
C LEU A 227 0.12 7.60 9.10
N ARG A 228 0.59 8.75 9.58
CA ARG A 228 -0.16 9.63 10.47
C ARG A 228 -1.39 10.25 9.81
N ASN A 229 -1.18 10.91 8.68
CA ASN A 229 -2.22 11.71 8.06
C ASN A 229 -3.33 10.85 7.45
N GLU A 230 -2.96 9.73 6.85
CA GLU A 230 -3.91 8.80 6.22
C GLU A 230 -4.71 8.03 7.26
N SER A 231 -4.08 7.54 8.36
CA SER A 231 -4.82 6.90 9.45
C SER A 231 -5.92 7.79 10.04
N ARG A 232 -5.59 9.08 10.26
CA ARG A 232 -6.56 10.06 10.76
C ARG A 232 -7.75 10.24 9.81
N LYS A 233 -7.48 10.31 8.51
CA LYS A 233 -8.50 10.54 7.49
C LYS A 233 -9.38 9.31 7.31
N ILE A 234 -8.79 8.12 7.19
CA ILE A 234 -9.50 6.86 6.95
C ILE A 234 -10.36 6.44 8.15
N LEU A 235 -9.84 6.60 9.38
CA LEU A 235 -10.58 6.23 10.60
C LEU A 235 -11.51 7.34 11.10
N HIS A 236 -11.53 8.52 10.46
CA HIS A 236 -12.27 9.71 10.92
C HIS A 236 -11.89 10.16 12.34
N VAL A 237 -10.61 9.97 12.73
CA VAL A 237 -10.06 10.35 14.04
C VAL A 237 -8.99 11.44 13.85
N PRO A 238 -9.37 12.72 13.68
CA PRO A 238 -8.43 13.80 13.35
C PRO A 238 -7.34 14.01 14.40
N ASP A 239 -7.65 13.73 15.66
CA ASP A 239 -6.75 13.91 16.80
C ASP A 239 -5.93 12.65 17.14
N LEU A 240 -5.99 11.60 16.33
CA LEU A 240 -5.21 10.38 16.54
C LEU A 240 -3.73 10.71 16.60
N ARG A 241 -3.07 10.37 17.70
CA ARG A 241 -1.63 10.56 17.88
C ARG A 241 -0.89 9.42 17.23
N VAL A 242 -0.11 9.70 16.20
CA VAL A 242 0.64 8.67 15.46
C VAL A 242 2.10 9.08 15.38
N SER A 243 2.98 8.16 15.75
CA SER A 243 4.43 8.26 15.55
C SER A 243 4.90 6.98 14.85
N GLY A 244 5.78 7.14 13.86
CA GLY A 244 6.29 6.02 13.09
C GLY A 244 7.77 6.10 12.83
N THR A 245 8.38 4.93 12.61
CA THR A 245 9.71 4.79 12.01
C THR A 245 9.58 3.84 10.84
N CYS A 246 9.86 4.35 9.64
CA CYS A 246 9.71 3.58 8.41
C CYS A 246 11.05 3.02 7.95
N VAL A 247 11.18 1.68 7.98
CA VAL A 247 12.43 0.96 7.74
C VAL A 247 12.32 0.14 6.45
N ARG A 248 13.32 0.25 5.58
CA ARG A 248 13.48 -0.66 4.44
C ARG A 248 14.26 -1.89 4.87
N VAL A 249 13.78 -3.08 4.52
CA VAL A 249 14.38 -4.37 4.87
C VAL A 249 14.71 -5.19 3.62
N PRO A 250 15.64 -6.17 3.69
CA PRO A 250 16.07 -6.98 2.54
C PRO A 250 15.07 -8.11 2.23
N VAL A 251 13.81 -7.71 2.00
CA VAL A 251 12.68 -8.56 1.68
C VAL A 251 12.11 -8.12 0.33
N PHE A 252 11.85 -9.03 -0.58
CA PHE A 252 11.38 -8.70 -1.92
C PHE A 252 9.96 -8.15 -1.95
N SER A 253 9.02 -8.78 -1.26
CA SER A 253 7.63 -8.35 -1.17
C SER A 253 7.01 -8.67 0.20
N GLY A 254 5.92 -7.96 0.55
CA GLY A 254 5.26 -8.06 1.83
C GLY A 254 5.79 -7.03 2.85
N HIS A 255 4.96 -6.01 3.18
CA HIS A 255 5.26 -5.06 4.24
C HIS A 255 4.79 -5.60 5.58
N SER A 256 5.62 -5.38 6.61
CA SER A 256 5.28 -5.74 7.99
C SER A 256 5.28 -4.50 8.88
N LEU A 257 4.47 -4.54 9.94
CA LEU A 257 4.36 -3.45 10.91
C LEU A 257 4.30 -4.02 12.32
N ALA A 258 5.21 -3.57 13.19
CA ALA A 258 5.06 -3.72 14.64
C ALA A 258 4.26 -2.50 15.13
N ILE A 259 3.12 -2.75 15.76
CA ILE A 259 2.17 -1.72 16.16
C ILE A 259 1.95 -1.79 17.66
N HIS A 260 2.11 -0.64 18.32
CA HIS A 260 1.62 -0.36 19.66
C HIS A 260 0.38 0.52 19.54
N ALA A 261 -0.76 0.02 19.95
CA ALA A 261 -2.05 0.71 19.86
C ALA A 261 -2.59 0.96 21.28
N GLU A 262 -2.88 2.24 21.58
CA GLU A 262 -3.47 2.66 22.83
C GLU A 262 -4.91 3.11 22.62
N PHE A 263 -5.80 2.73 23.52
CA PHE A 263 -7.24 2.94 23.40
C PHE A 263 -7.79 3.80 24.55
N ALA A 264 -8.93 4.44 24.32
CA ALA A 264 -9.64 5.20 25.35
C ALA A 264 -10.35 4.28 26.34
N GLY A 265 -10.98 3.24 25.85
CA GLY A 265 -11.64 2.19 26.62
C GLY A 265 -10.73 1.00 26.91
N ASP A 266 -11.19 0.13 27.81
CA ASP A 266 -10.49 -1.11 28.11
C ASP A 266 -10.68 -2.13 26.98
N ILE A 267 -9.62 -2.89 26.70
CA ILE A 267 -9.62 -3.94 25.67
C ILE A 267 -8.75 -5.11 26.13
N SER A 268 -9.33 -6.31 26.20
CA SER A 268 -8.57 -7.51 26.46
C SER A 268 -8.00 -8.14 25.19
N VAL A 269 -7.01 -8.99 25.33
CA VAL A 269 -6.44 -9.76 24.20
C VAL A 269 -7.49 -10.66 23.57
N GLU A 270 -8.35 -11.28 24.37
CA GLU A 270 -9.43 -12.17 23.93
C GLU A 270 -10.45 -11.40 23.08
N GLN A 271 -10.90 -10.23 23.54
CA GLN A 271 -11.81 -9.36 22.80
C GLN A 271 -11.19 -8.89 21.47
N ALA A 272 -9.91 -8.54 21.49
CA ALA A 272 -9.19 -8.15 20.29
C ALA A 272 -9.10 -9.30 19.26
N LEU A 273 -8.74 -10.51 19.72
CA LEU A 273 -8.66 -11.68 18.84
C LEU A 273 -10.02 -12.08 18.27
N GLU A 274 -11.08 -11.96 19.04
CA GLU A 274 -12.45 -12.20 18.57
C GLU A 274 -12.83 -11.20 17.47
N ALA A 275 -12.62 -9.89 17.71
CA ALA A 275 -12.92 -8.85 16.73
C ALA A 275 -12.10 -9.01 15.45
N LEU A 276 -10.80 -9.31 15.56
CA LEU A 276 -9.91 -9.55 14.44
C LEU A 276 -10.28 -10.81 13.65
N GLY A 277 -10.76 -11.87 14.32
CA GLY A 277 -11.20 -13.10 13.66
C GLY A 277 -12.47 -12.94 12.82
N GLN A 278 -13.24 -11.87 13.06
CA GLN A 278 -14.45 -11.52 12.31
C GLN A 278 -14.22 -10.40 11.27
N ALA A 279 -13.04 -9.75 11.30
CA ALA A 279 -12.74 -8.61 10.44
C ALA A 279 -12.57 -9.04 8.97
N PRO A 280 -13.22 -8.36 8.01
CA PRO A 280 -13.10 -8.70 6.60
C PRO A 280 -11.67 -8.48 6.11
N GLY A 281 -11.16 -9.45 5.35
CA GLY A 281 -9.81 -9.38 4.77
C GLY A 281 -8.66 -9.54 5.78
N VAL A 282 -8.95 -9.97 7.02
CA VAL A 282 -7.96 -10.19 8.09
C VAL A 282 -7.87 -11.66 8.45
N ILE A 283 -6.66 -12.19 8.59
CA ILE A 283 -6.39 -13.53 9.09
C ILE A 283 -5.53 -13.44 10.34
N VAL A 284 -6.01 -14.02 11.45
CA VAL A 284 -5.24 -14.16 12.69
C VAL A 284 -4.32 -15.38 12.60
N THR A 285 -3.04 -15.21 12.93
CA THR A 285 -2.04 -16.28 12.93
C THR A 285 -0.99 -16.04 14.01
N ASP A 286 -0.23 -17.08 14.40
CA ASP A 286 0.76 -16.95 15.48
C ASP A 286 1.96 -16.11 15.09
N VAL A 287 2.50 -16.32 13.89
CA VAL A 287 3.74 -15.68 13.40
C VAL A 287 3.53 -15.19 11.96
N PRO A 288 2.85 -14.05 11.77
CA PRO A 288 2.68 -13.46 10.44
C PRO A 288 4.04 -13.05 9.85
N ASN A 289 4.22 -13.31 8.56
CA ASN A 289 5.49 -13.00 7.89
C ASN A 289 5.29 -12.70 6.39
N PRO A 290 6.24 -12.01 5.73
CA PRO A 290 6.13 -11.61 4.33
C PRO A 290 5.90 -12.75 3.35
N LEU A 291 6.55 -13.90 3.52
CA LEU A 291 6.38 -15.06 2.63
C LEU A 291 4.96 -15.63 2.68
N MET A 292 4.31 -15.54 3.84
CA MET A 292 2.90 -15.94 4.00
C MET A 292 1.95 -14.98 3.29
N ALA A 293 2.24 -13.68 3.33
CA ALA A 293 1.35 -12.65 2.81
C ALA A 293 1.51 -12.39 1.30
N THR A 294 2.70 -12.61 0.76
CA THR A 294 2.98 -12.35 -0.65
C THR A 294 2.10 -13.20 -1.57
N GLY A 295 1.40 -12.54 -2.49
CA GLY A 295 0.44 -13.18 -3.41
C GLY A 295 -0.96 -13.41 -2.79
N ARG A 296 -1.20 -13.00 -1.55
CA ARG A 296 -2.49 -13.14 -0.85
C ARG A 296 -3.23 -11.80 -0.80
N ASP A 297 -4.55 -11.89 -0.78
CA ASP A 297 -5.45 -10.74 -0.69
C ASP A 297 -5.60 -10.25 0.75
N GLU A 298 -5.49 -11.17 1.71
CA GLU A 298 -5.70 -10.91 3.12
C GLU A 298 -4.49 -10.23 3.78
N VAL A 299 -4.77 -9.51 4.84
CA VAL A 299 -3.78 -9.02 5.80
C VAL A 299 -3.69 -10.02 6.95
N PHE A 300 -2.47 -10.35 7.34
CA PHE A 300 -2.21 -11.27 8.46
C PHE A 300 -1.84 -10.48 9.71
N VAL A 301 -2.45 -10.85 10.83
CA VAL A 301 -2.16 -10.26 12.14
C VAL A 301 -1.83 -11.35 13.16
N GLY A 302 -0.87 -11.08 14.01
CA GLY A 302 -0.52 -12.00 15.08
C GLY A 302 0.31 -11.32 16.17
N ARG A 303 0.87 -12.12 17.09
CA ARG A 303 1.62 -11.60 18.23
C ARG A 303 0.79 -10.62 19.08
N VAL A 304 -0.54 -10.75 19.07
CA VAL A 304 -1.46 -9.89 19.80
C VAL A 304 -1.28 -10.15 21.31
N ARG A 305 -0.98 -9.11 22.06
CA ARG A 305 -0.73 -9.17 23.50
C ARG A 305 -0.94 -7.81 24.14
N ALA A 306 -1.18 -7.80 25.46
CA ALA A 306 -1.28 -6.56 26.23
C ALA A 306 0.03 -5.76 26.13
N ASP A 307 -0.09 -4.44 25.97
CA ASP A 307 1.04 -3.52 25.98
C ASP A 307 1.38 -3.10 27.40
N GLN A 308 2.55 -3.51 27.89
CA GLN A 308 3.03 -3.19 29.24
C GLN A 308 3.43 -1.71 29.40
N ALA A 309 3.55 -0.96 28.30
CA ALA A 309 3.90 0.46 28.31
C ALA A 309 2.66 1.38 28.28
N ALA A 310 1.49 0.84 27.97
CA ALA A 310 0.22 1.57 28.00
C ALA A 310 -0.42 1.51 29.41
N PRO A 311 -1.39 2.39 29.71
CA PRO A 311 -2.22 2.23 30.90
C PRO A 311 -2.87 0.83 30.92
N GLU A 312 -3.00 0.26 32.13
CA GLU A 312 -3.52 -1.09 32.30
C GLU A 312 -4.87 -1.28 31.61
N GLY A 313 -4.99 -2.35 30.82
CA GLY A 313 -6.18 -2.69 30.04
C GLY A 313 -6.40 -1.85 28.78
N LYS A 314 -5.54 -0.86 28.48
CA LYS A 314 -5.77 0.11 27.39
C LYS A 314 -4.77 0.04 26.24
N GLY A 315 -3.96 -0.97 26.17
CA GLY A 315 -2.97 -1.08 25.12
C GLY A 315 -2.76 -2.48 24.59
N LEU A 316 -2.51 -2.57 23.29
CA LEU A 316 -2.16 -3.81 22.60
C LEU A 316 -0.90 -3.64 21.77
N ASN A 317 -0.07 -4.67 21.81
CA ASN A 317 1.00 -4.88 20.82
C ASN A 317 0.54 -5.93 19.81
N LEU A 318 0.78 -5.67 18.53
CA LEU A 318 0.46 -6.61 17.45
C LEU A 318 1.46 -6.50 16.30
N PHE A 319 1.54 -7.52 15.49
CA PHE A 319 2.35 -7.54 14.28
C PHE A 319 1.46 -7.82 13.07
N VAL A 320 1.53 -6.96 12.08
CA VAL A 320 0.67 -6.99 10.89
C VAL A 320 1.54 -7.20 9.66
N VAL A 321 1.09 -8.01 8.72
CA VAL A 321 1.77 -8.22 7.44
C VAL A 321 0.77 -8.26 6.30
N GLY A 322 1.06 -7.56 5.21
CA GLY A 322 0.23 -7.57 4.00
C GLY A 322 1.08 -7.52 2.73
N ASP A 323 0.55 -8.03 1.64
CA ASP A 323 1.17 -7.87 0.32
C ASP A 323 1.02 -6.40 -0.12
N ASN A 324 2.15 -5.71 -0.24
CA ASN A 324 2.19 -4.29 -0.58
C ASN A 324 1.83 -3.98 -2.04
N LEU A 325 1.83 -4.98 -2.93
CA LEU A 325 1.42 -4.86 -4.33
C LEU A 325 -0.05 -5.23 -4.54
N ARG A 326 -0.57 -6.18 -3.72
CA ARG A 326 -1.99 -6.58 -3.74
C ARG A 326 -2.78 -5.66 -2.80
N LYS A 327 -3.00 -6.03 -1.53
CA LYS A 327 -3.79 -5.20 -0.60
C LYS A 327 -3.23 -3.79 -0.46
N GLY A 328 -1.91 -3.67 -0.41
CA GLY A 328 -1.23 -2.37 -0.29
C GLY A 328 -1.30 -1.48 -1.53
N ALA A 329 -1.86 -1.92 -2.67
CA ALA A 329 -1.96 -1.13 -3.90
C ALA A 329 -3.12 -1.57 -4.79
N ALA A 330 -2.87 -2.56 -5.66
CA ALA A 330 -3.76 -2.94 -6.76
C ALA A 330 -5.10 -3.50 -6.26
N LEU A 331 -5.08 -4.36 -5.24
CA LEU A 331 -6.29 -5.00 -4.75
C LEU A 331 -7.28 -3.99 -4.17
N ASN A 332 -6.81 -3.08 -3.31
CA ASN A 332 -7.71 -2.09 -2.74
C ASN A 332 -8.33 -1.20 -3.83
N ALA A 333 -7.58 -0.84 -4.86
CA ALA A 333 -8.13 -0.07 -5.99
C ALA A 333 -9.22 -0.86 -6.74
N VAL A 334 -9.05 -2.17 -6.94
CA VAL A 334 -10.06 -3.04 -7.55
C VAL A 334 -11.26 -3.20 -6.61
N GLN A 335 -11.05 -3.39 -5.31
CA GLN A 335 -12.12 -3.48 -4.31
C GLN A 335 -12.93 -2.18 -4.22
N VAL A 336 -12.28 -1.01 -4.29
CA VAL A 336 -12.98 0.28 -4.40
C VAL A 336 -13.83 0.34 -5.66
N ALA A 337 -13.34 -0.18 -6.79
CA ALA A 337 -14.14 -0.28 -8.00
C ALA A 337 -15.36 -1.23 -7.83
N GLU A 338 -15.20 -2.34 -7.11
CA GLU A 338 -16.29 -3.24 -6.75
C GLU A 338 -17.33 -2.56 -5.85
N GLU A 339 -16.88 -1.75 -4.87
CA GLU A 339 -17.79 -0.96 -4.01
C GLU A 339 -18.56 0.09 -4.81
N LEU A 340 -17.94 0.74 -5.79
CA LEU A 340 -18.62 1.67 -6.70
C LEU A 340 -19.68 0.98 -7.58
N LEU A 341 -19.47 -0.30 -7.95
CA LEU A 341 -20.49 -1.08 -8.67
C LEU A 341 -21.74 -1.32 -7.83
N LYS A 342 -21.59 -1.58 -6.53
CA LYS A 342 -22.72 -1.82 -5.63
C LYS A 342 -23.60 -0.57 -5.40
N ARG A 343 -23.06 0.62 -5.70
CA ARG A 343 -23.72 1.94 -5.52
C ARG A 343 -24.43 2.45 -6.78
N ARG A 344 -24.29 1.75 -7.89
CA ARG A 344 -24.97 2.04 -9.16
C ARG A 344 -26.28 1.27 -9.27
#